data_61f4323e149735346c37521fa9153dc1
#
_entry.id   61f4323e149735346c37521fa9153dc1
#
_cell.length_a   1.000
_cell.length_b   1.000
_cell.length_c   1.000
_cell.angle_alpha   90.00
_cell.angle_beta   90.00
_cell.angle_gamma   90.00
#
_symmetry.space_group_name_H-M   'P 1'
#
loop_
_entity.id
_entity.type
_entity.pdbx_description
1 polymer ?
#
loop_
_entity_poly.entity_id
_entity_poly.type
_entity_poly.pdbx_seq_one_letter_code
_entity_poly.pdbx_strand_id
1 'polypeptide(L)'
;MCATPAPAAQAALALCVADSGSMLNLLATLLNFVLTMLLPLLGLVLTAALLAYGVYARWVNVPHKWLLTRRALQALCAVAFLCNALIVLQWYLANSARQARLDGAVVRASRERFVLPQDFQYGELLIPAGSLINRNDPFDKGEPGRPVALHGLESVRFAQPVEIAGTWVSALQTTPVRLELAQDQTLGPVYRFDSNTQGWVEHKLVPALACRKGQMAVYQVPPIAYDVQAEVGKPAPDGPDARFRPSEWLLRACENGPAIAVQPAYTTAAATSQ
;
A
#
# COMPACT_ATOMS: atom_id res chain seq x y z
N MET A 1 -32.44 13.93 -35.07
CA MET A 1 -32.79 14.88 -33.96
C MET A 1 -33.29 14.02 -32.81
N CYS A 2 -32.39 13.67 -31.86
CA CYS A 2 -32.75 12.97 -30.63
C CYS A 2 -33.04 14.02 -29.55
N ALA A 3 -34.30 14.04 -29.10
CA ALA A 3 -34.71 14.89 -27.99
C ALA A 3 -34.09 14.40 -26.71
N THR A 4 -33.32 15.28 -26.05
CA THR A 4 -32.78 15.05 -24.69
C THR A 4 -33.95 15.04 -23.69
N PRO A 5 -34.07 14.06 -22.80
CA PRO A 5 -35.12 14.02 -21.77
C PRO A 5 -34.91 15.18 -20.77
N ALA A 6 -36.00 15.75 -20.31
CA ALA A 6 -36.02 16.87 -19.39
C ALA A 6 -35.30 16.56 -18.07
N PRO A 7 -34.58 17.53 -17.46
CA PRO A 7 -33.76 17.32 -16.27
C PRO A 7 -34.53 16.81 -15.04
N ALA A 8 -35.82 17.04 -14.96
CA ALA A 8 -36.69 16.54 -13.88
C ALA A 8 -36.85 15.00 -13.89
N ALA A 9 -36.85 14.37 -15.07
CA ALA A 9 -36.95 12.91 -15.19
C ALA A 9 -35.63 12.20 -14.78
N GLN A 10 -34.48 12.82 -15.02
CA GLN A 10 -33.19 12.28 -14.58
C GLN A 10 -33.00 12.37 -13.07
N ALA A 11 -33.51 13.44 -12.43
CA ALA A 11 -33.46 13.58 -10.97
C ALA A 11 -34.37 12.57 -10.25
N ALA A 12 -35.55 12.26 -10.80
CA ALA A 12 -36.45 11.24 -10.26
C ALA A 12 -35.90 9.82 -10.40
N LEU A 13 -35.23 9.51 -11.51
CA LEU A 13 -34.57 8.21 -11.70
C LEU A 13 -33.38 8.04 -10.76
N ALA A 14 -32.58 9.09 -10.54
CA ALA A 14 -31.45 9.08 -9.60
C ALA A 14 -31.90 8.87 -8.15
N LEU A 15 -33.01 9.48 -7.74
CA LEU A 15 -33.60 9.31 -6.41
C LEU A 15 -34.13 7.87 -6.18
N CYS A 16 -34.81 7.28 -7.17
CA CYS A 16 -35.25 5.88 -7.07
C CYS A 16 -34.11 4.86 -7.03
N VAL A 17 -33.03 5.12 -7.76
CA VAL A 17 -31.83 4.24 -7.75
C VAL A 17 -31.07 4.38 -6.43
N ALA A 18 -30.99 5.57 -5.86
CA ALA A 18 -30.36 5.81 -4.55
C ALA A 18 -31.09 5.11 -3.40
N ASP A 19 -32.44 5.09 -3.44
CA ASP A 19 -33.25 4.49 -2.37
C ASP A 19 -33.24 2.95 -2.41
N SER A 20 -33.21 2.34 -3.61
CA SER A 20 -33.06 0.89 -3.75
C SER A 20 -31.66 0.40 -3.31
N GLY A 21 -30.62 1.18 -3.53
CA GLY A 21 -29.25 0.88 -3.05
C GLY A 21 -29.13 0.91 -1.53
N SER A 22 -29.84 1.82 -0.86
CA SER A 22 -29.84 1.92 0.61
C SER A 22 -30.55 0.74 1.26
N MET A 23 -31.69 0.32 0.73
CA MET A 23 -32.43 -0.86 1.20
C MET A 23 -31.66 -2.16 1.05
N LEU A 24 -31.02 -2.36 -0.11
CA LEU A 24 -30.19 -3.54 -0.37
C LEU A 24 -28.97 -3.61 0.59
N ASN A 25 -28.33 -2.49 0.84
CA ASN A 25 -27.23 -2.41 1.80
C ASN A 25 -27.68 -2.68 3.24
N LEU A 26 -28.85 -2.19 3.65
CA LEU A 26 -29.41 -2.43 4.97
C LEU A 26 -29.78 -3.90 5.15
N LEU A 27 -30.37 -4.53 4.11
CA LEU A 27 -30.71 -5.96 4.10
C LEU A 27 -29.46 -6.83 4.16
N ALA A 28 -28.43 -6.48 3.40
CA ALA A 28 -27.13 -7.16 3.41
C ALA A 28 -26.45 -7.05 4.78
N THR A 29 -26.52 -5.89 5.42
CA THR A 29 -25.97 -5.65 6.75
C THR A 29 -26.69 -6.45 7.82
N LEU A 30 -28.02 -6.47 7.79
CA LEU A 30 -28.85 -7.28 8.69
C LEU A 30 -28.59 -8.77 8.49
N LEU A 31 -28.55 -9.24 7.25
CA LEU A 31 -28.25 -10.63 6.93
C LEU A 31 -26.85 -11.03 7.43
N ASN A 32 -25.87 -10.16 7.24
CA ASN A 32 -24.51 -10.37 7.73
C ASN A 32 -24.49 -10.43 9.28
N PHE A 33 -25.20 -9.55 9.96
CA PHE A 33 -25.31 -9.56 11.42
C PHE A 33 -25.96 -10.86 11.93
N VAL A 34 -27.04 -11.32 11.30
CA VAL A 34 -27.70 -12.59 11.65
C VAL A 34 -26.74 -13.77 11.45
N LEU A 35 -26.05 -13.82 10.30
CA LEU A 35 -25.12 -14.91 9.98
C LEU A 35 -23.88 -14.92 10.87
N THR A 36 -23.36 -13.74 11.24
CA THR A 36 -22.07 -13.65 11.96
C THR A 36 -22.22 -13.66 13.48
N MET A 37 -23.34 -13.17 14.02
CA MET A 37 -23.56 -13.04 15.46
C MET A 37 -24.67 -13.94 16.01
N LEU A 38 -25.85 -13.93 15.39
CA LEU A 38 -27.00 -14.65 15.94
C LEU A 38 -26.92 -16.16 15.72
N LEU A 39 -26.57 -16.61 14.52
CA LEU A 39 -26.46 -18.05 14.21
C LEU A 39 -25.39 -18.77 15.05
N PRO A 40 -24.17 -18.26 15.20
CA PRO A 40 -23.18 -18.85 16.09
C PRO A 40 -23.64 -18.94 17.55
N LEU A 41 -24.23 -17.88 18.07
CA LEU A 41 -24.71 -17.80 19.44
C LEU A 41 -25.84 -18.80 19.68
N LEU A 42 -26.76 -18.93 18.73
CA LEU A 42 -27.83 -19.94 18.76
C LEU A 42 -27.25 -21.36 18.75
N GLY A 43 -26.24 -21.61 17.92
CA GLY A 43 -25.54 -22.90 17.86
C GLY A 43 -24.91 -23.30 19.18
N LEU A 44 -24.20 -22.36 19.81
CA LEU A 44 -23.58 -22.60 21.13
C LEU A 44 -24.63 -22.84 22.22
N VAL A 45 -25.67 -22.02 22.30
CA VAL A 45 -26.75 -22.19 23.28
C VAL A 45 -27.47 -23.51 23.09
N LEU A 46 -27.77 -23.87 21.84
CA LEU A 46 -28.44 -25.13 21.52
C LEU A 46 -27.57 -26.35 21.88
N THR A 47 -26.28 -26.29 21.60
CA THR A 47 -25.32 -27.34 21.95
C THR A 47 -25.21 -27.48 23.47
N ALA A 48 -25.09 -26.41 24.22
CA ALA A 48 -25.08 -26.41 25.68
C ALA A 48 -26.37 -26.99 26.26
N ALA A 49 -27.52 -26.60 25.72
CA ALA A 49 -28.83 -27.12 26.14
C ALA A 49 -28.97 -28.62 25.88
N LEU A 50 -28.51 -29.09 24.71
CA LEU A 50 -28.51 -30.52 24.37
C LEU A 50 -27.60 -31.34 25.27
N LEU A 51 -26.42 -30.79 25.60
CA LEU A 51 -25.49 -31.44 26.55
C LEU A 51 -26.09 -31.52 27.97
N ALA A 52 -26.62 -30.38 28.45
CA ALA A 52 -27.29 -30.33 29.76
C ALA A 52 -28.47 -31.32 29.83
N TYR A 53 -29.26 -31.35 28.75
CA TYR A 53 -30.35 -32.32 28.64
C TYR A 53 -29.87 -33.80 28.67
N GLY A 54 -28.80 -34.13 27.95
CA GLY A 54 -28.20 -35.44 27.92
C GLY A 54 -27.70 -35.90 29.31
N VAL A 55 -27.03 -34.98 30.05
CA VAL A 55 -26.58 -35.22 31.43
C VAL A 55 -27.77 -35.41 32.37
N TYR A 56 -28.78 -34.53 32.30
CA TYR A 56 -29.98 -34.62 33.11
C TYR A 56 -30.77 -35.91 32.87
N ALA A 57 -30.95 -36.31 31.61
CA ALA A 57 -31.66 -37.52 31.24
C ALA A 57 -30.94 -38.81 31.78
N ARG A 58 -29.59 -38.76 31.85
CA ARG A 58 -28.79 -39.86 32.40
C ARG A 58 -28.83 -39.93 33.94
N TRP A 59 -28.93 -38.76 34.60
CA TRP A 59 -28.92 -38.70 36.07
C TRP A 59 -30.27 -39.04 36.71
N VAL A 60 -31.37 -38.61 36.10
CA VAL A 60 -32.71 -38.65 36.72
C VAL A 60 -33.52 -39.90 36.31
N ASN A 61 -32.99 -40.77 35.43
CA ASN A 61 -33.67 -41.96 34.94
C ASN A 61 -35.15 -41.72 34.52
N VAL A 62 -35.41 -40.54 33.89
CA VAL A 62 -36.77 -40.12 33.54
C VAL A 62 -37.34 -41.06 32.48
N PRO A 63 -38.62 -41.53 32.65
CA PRO A 63 -39.20 -42.43 31.67
C PRO A 63 -39.34 -41.71 30.31
N HIS A 64 -38.90 -42.36 29.27
CA HIS A 64 -38.68 -41.89 27.89
C HIS A 64 -39.92 -41.20 27.26
N LYS A 65 -41.10 -41.32 27.85
CA LYS A 65 -42.36 -40.74 27.34
C LYS A 65 -42.52 -39.25 27.60
N TRP A 66 -41.75 -38.64 28.48
CA TRP A 66 -41.78 -37.21 28.83
C TRP A 66 -40.80 -36.35 28.06
N LEU A 67 -39.96 -36.99 27.27
CA LEU A 67 -38.88 -36.37 26.57
C LEU A 67 -39.26 -36.11 25.11
N LEU A 68 -38.65 -35.10 24.49
CA LEU A 68 -38.79 -34.76 23.08
C LEU A 68 -38.82 -36.03 22.21
N THR A 69 -39.73 -36.06 21.24
CA THR A 69 -39.79 -37.19 20.31
C THR A 69 -38.43 -37.44 19.67
N ARG A 70 -38.05 -38.67 19.42
CA ARG A 70 -36.74 -39.03 18.83
C ARG A 70 -36.43 -38.19 17.56
N ARG A 71 -37.47 -37.88 16.78
CA ARG A 71 -37.37 -37.05 15.57
C ARG A 71 -37.03 -35.58 15.90
N ALA A 72 -37.64 -34.98 16.92
CA ALA A 72 -37.36 -33.63 17.36
C ALA A 72 -35.93 -33.50 17.89
N LEU A 73 -35.43 -34.46 18.65
CA LEU A 73 -34.06 -34.50 19.15
C LEU A 73 -33.06 -34.57 17.97
N GLN A 74 -33.32 -35.45 16.99
CA GLN A 74 -32.50 -35.54 15.79
C GLN A 74 -32.45 -34.22 14.99
N ALA A 75 -33.60 -33.56 14.84
CA ALA A 75 -33.66 -32.26 14.17
C ALA A 75 -32.86 -31.19 14.91
N LEU A 76 -32.99 -31.11 16.26
CA LEU A 76 -32.21 -30.17 17.07
C LEU A 76 -30.70 -30.44 16.99
N CYS A 77 -30.28 -31.70 17.03
CA CYS A 77 -28.87 -32.10 16.86
C CYS A 77 -28.36 -31.70 15.45
N ALA A 78 -29.16 -31.90 14.40
CA ALA A 78 -28.80 -31.48 13.04
C ALA A 78 -28.64 -29.96 12.90
N VAL A 79 -29.55 -29.19 13.49
CA VAL A 79 -29.47 -27.72 13.51
C VAL A 79 -28.25 -27.28 14.30
N ALA A 80 -28.01 -27.84 15.48
CA ALA A 80 -26.81 -27.53 16.27
C ALA A 80 -25.52 -27.84 15.49
N PHE A 81 -25.47 -28.98 14.82
CA PHE A 81 -24.31 -29.34 13.99
C PHE A 81 -24.09 -28.38 12.84
N LEU A 82 -25.15 -28.01 12.10
CA LEU A 82 -25.07 -27.03 11.02
C LEU A 82 -24.60 -25.66 11.49
N CYS A 83 -25.14 -25.17 12.61
CA CYS A 83 -24.71 -23.89 13.17
C CYS A 83 -23.24 -23.90 13.57
N ASN A 84 -22.77 -24.96 14.22
CA ASN A 84 -21.36 -25.12 14.60
C ASN A 84 -20.44 -25.29 13.37
N ALA A 85 -20.88 -25.99 12.35
CA ALA A 85 -20.13 -26.11 11.09
C ALA A 85 -19.95 -24.75 10.41
N LEU A 86 -20.99 -23.89 10.44
CA LEU A 86 -20.90 -22.51 9.94
C LEU A 86 -19.89 -21.68 10.74
N ILE A 87 -19.84 -21.84 12.07
CA ILE A 87 -18.82 -21.15 12.91
C ILE A 87 -17.42 -21.54 12.47
N VAL A 88 -17.16 -22.85 12.33
CA VAL A 88 -15.84 -23.35 11.92
C VAL A 88 -15.49 -22.83 10.52
N LEU A 89 -16.44 -22.84 9.59
CA LEU A 89 -16.24 -22.32 8.23
C LEU A 89 -15.93 -20.82 8.24
N GLN A 90 -16.68 -20.03 8.99
CA GLN A 90 -16.42 -18.59 9.12
C GLN A 90 -15.05 -18.30 9.73
N TRP A 91 -14.69 -19.04 10.78
CA TRP A 91 -13.37 -18.91 11.41
C TRP A 91 -12.25 -19.25 10.42
N TYR A 92 -12.42 -20.35 9.67
CA TYR A 92 -11.46 -20.76 8.64
C TYR A 92 -11.30 -19.70 7.55
N LEU A 93 -12.40 -19.19 7.01
CA LEU A 93 -12.39 -18.12 5.99
C LEU A 93 -11.78 -16.83 6.52
N ALA A 94 -12.12 -16.41 7.75
CA ALA A 94 -11.55 -15.23 8.37
C ALA A 94 -10.04 -15.39 8.61
N ASN A 95 -9.60 -16.57 9.03
CA ASN A 95 -8.19 -16.84 9.27
C ASN A 95 -7.39 -16.91 7.97
N SER A 96 -7.91 -17.55 6.93
CA SER A 96 -7.28 -17.60 5.61
C SER A 96 -7.17 -16.22 4.97
N ALA A 97 -8.22 -15.39 5.10
CA ALA A 97 -8.19 -14.00 4.63
C ALA A 97 -7.18 -13.14 5.41
N ARG A 98 -7.03 -13.39 6.72
CA ARG A 98 -6.02 -12.71 7.54
C ARG A 98 -4.61 -13.12 7.12
N GLN A 99 -4.35 -14.40 6.91
CA GLN A 99 -3.07 -14.90 6.44
C GLN A 99 -2.71 -14.31 5.08
N ALA A 100 -3.64 -14.33 4.12
CA ALA A 100 -3.42 -13.74 2.80
C ALA A 100 -3.10 -12.22 2.85
N ARG A 101 -3.69 -11.48 3.81
CA ARG A 101 -3.35 -10.06 4.04
C ARG A 101 -1.96 -9.89 4.62
N LEU A 102 -1.57 -10.74 5.57
CA LEU A 102 -0.23 -10.71 6.18
C LEU A 102 0.85 -11.05 5.14
N ASP A 103 0.63 -12.11 4.36
CA ASP A 103 1.54 -12.50 3.28
C ASP A 103 1.67 -11.39 2.24
N GLY A 104 0.55 -10.77 1.84
CA GLY A 104 0.55 -9.62 0.94
C GLY A 104 1.28 -8.40 1.51
N ALA A 105 1.18 -8.14 2.82
CA ALA A 105 1.90 -7.06 3.49
C ALA A 105 3.42 -7.32 3.52
N VAL A 106 3.83 -8.56 3.79
CA VAL A 106 5.24 -9.00 3.77
C VAL A 106 5.83 -8.83 2.38
N VAL A 107 5.14 -9.31 1.35
CA VAL A 107 5.58 -9.18 -0.04
C VAL A 107 5.68 -7.70 -0.43
N ARG A 108 4.71 -6.87 -0.07
CA ARG A 108 4.77 -5.43 -0.32
C ARG A 108 5.97 -4.79 0.36
N ALA A 109 6.16 -5.03 1.66
CA ALA A 109 7.29 -4.48 2.41
C ALA A 109 8.66 -4.89 1.83
N SER A 110 8.78 -6.13 1.34
CA SER A 110 10.01 -6.61 0.66
C SER A 110 10.23 -5.94 -0.70
N ARG A 111 9.19 -5.45 -1.35
CA ARG A 111 9.27 -4.71 -2.61
C ARG A 111 9.46 -3.20 -2.41
N GLU A 112 9.09 -2.69 -1.24
CA GLU A 112 9.31 -1.29 -0.87
C GLU A 112 10.72 -1.03 -0.38
N ARG A 113 11.36 -2.02 0.26
CA ARG A 113 12.69 -1.89 0.89
C ARG A 113 13.53 -3.10 0.57
N PHE A 114 14.43 -2.94 -0.37
CA PHE A 114 15.27 -4.05 -0.86
C PHE A 114 16.68 -3.59 -1.26
N VAL A 115 17.57 -4.55 -1.35
CA VAL A 115 18.89 -4.36 -1.97
C VAL A 115 18.77 -4.69 -3.45
N LEU A 116 19.25 -3.80 -4.31
CA LEU A 116 19.20 -3.97 -5.75
C LEU A 116 20.12 -5.15 -6.17
N PRO A 117 19.58 -6.19 -6.82
CA PRO A 117 20.36 -7.39 -7.13
C PRO A 117 21.34 -7.21 -8.30
N GLN A 118 21.08 -6.29 -9.18
CA GLN A 118 21.88 -5.99 -10.37
C GLN A 118 21.81 -4.50 -10.68
N ASP A 119 22.71 -4.00 -11.53
CA ASP A 119 22.67 -2.61 -11.98
C ASP A 119 21.32 -2.31 -12.64
N PHE A 120 20.76 -1.14 -12.34
CA PHE A 120 19.46 -0.74 -12.85
C PHE A 120 19.50 0.67 -13.40
N GLN A 121 19.10 0.84 -14.66
CA GLN A 121 18.95 2.15 -15.28
C GLN A 121 17.59 2.72 -14.94
N TYR A 122 17.55 3.92 -14.32
CA TYR A 122 16.32 4.65 -13.99
C TYR A 122 16.35 6.05 -14.59
N GLY A 123 15.78 6.21 -15.78
CA GLY A 123 15.99 7.40 -16.59
C GLY A 123 17.48 7.60 -16.91
N GLU A 124 18.03 8.77 -16.56
CA GLU A 124 19.46 9.07 -16.73
C GLU A 124 20.35 8.47 -15.62
N LEU A 125 19.77 7.99 -14.51
CA LEU A 125 20.53 7.47 -13.38
C LEU A 125 20.81 5.98 -13.51
N LEU A 126 22.07 5.60 -13.48
CA LEU A 126 22.49 4.21 -13.30
C LEU A 126 22.71 3.93 -11.81
N ILE A 127 21.90 3.06 -11.25
CA ILE A 127 21.99 2.64 -9.85
C ILE A 127 22.75 1.33 -9.79
N PRO A 128 23.91 1.28 -9.11
CA PRO A 128 24.73 0.07 -9.05
C PRO A 128 24.08 -1.02 -8.18
N ALA A 129 24.37 -2.27 -8.50
CA ALA A 129 24.01 -3.43 -7.70
C ALA A 129 24.51 -3.27 -6.25
N GLY A 130 23.77 -3.83 -5.29
CA GLY A 130 24.06 -3.69 -3.88
C GLY A 130 23.55 -2.38 -3.26
N SER A 131 22.99 -1.45 -4.04
CA SER A 131 22.37 -0.23 -3.52
C SER A 131 21.09 -0.56 -2.76
N LEU A 132 20.89 0.12 -1.63
CA LEU A 132 19.70 -0.01 -0.80
C LEU A 132 18.61 0.95 -1.30
N ILE A 133 17.47 0.39 -1.65
CA ILE A 133 16.35 1.11 -2.25
C ILE A 133 15.19 1.20 -1.27
N ASN A 134 14.65 2.40 -1.13
CA ASN A 134 13.33 2.63 -0.52
C ASN A 134 12.43 3.27 -1.57
N ARG A 135 11.27 2.69 -1.77
CA ARG A 135 10.24 3.20 -2.68
C ARG A 135 8.85 3.09 -2.04
N ASN A 136 7.96 3.92 -2.49
CA ASN A 136 6.54 3.85 -2.13
C ASN A 136 5.71 3.88 -3.41
N ASP A 137 5.19 2.73 -3.79
CA ASP A 137 4.29 2.60 -4.94
C ASP A 137 2.93 2.10 -4.46
N PRO A 138 1.94 3.00 -4.31
CA PRO A 138 0.60 2.63 -3.83
C PRO A 138 -0.14 1.69 -4.80
N PHE A 139 0.31 1.59 -6.05
CA PHE A 139 -0.27 0.72 -7.06
C PHE A 139 0.38 -0.68 -7.12
N ASP A 140 1.51 -0.88 -6.43
CA ASP A 140 2.14 -2.19 -6.32
C ASP A 140 1.41 -3.04 -5.27
N LYS A 141 0.53 -3.91 -5.74
CA LYS A 141 -0.24 -4.83 -4.88
C LYS A 141 0.57 -5.99 -4.33
N GLY A 142 1.87 -6.06 -4.63
CA GLY A 142 2.71 -7.15 -4.19
C GLY A 142 2.44 -8.46 -4.95
N GLU A 143 2.13 -8.39 -6.23
CA GLU A 143 1.90 -9.58 -7.06
C GLU A 143 3.20 -10.39 -7.18
N PRO A 144 3.18 -11.69 -6.88
CA PRO A 144 4.35 -12.53 -7.00
C PRO A 144 4.81 -12.65 -8.47
N GLY A 145 6.12 -12.58 -8.70
CA GLY A 145 6.71 -12.69 -10.05
C GLY A 145 6.74 -11.40 -10.87
N ARG A 146 6.18 -10.31 -10.37
CA ARG A 146 6.31 -9.01 -11.02
C ARG A 146 7.78 -8.55 -10.97
N PRO A 147 8.37 -8.07 -12.09
CA PRO A 147 9.76 -7.60 -12.11
C PRO A 147 9.96 -6.44 -11.13
N VAL A 148 11.21 -6.24 -10.72
CA VAL A 148 11.59 -5.09 -9.92
C VAL A 148 11.37 -3.83 -10.74
N ALA A 149 10.62 -2.89 -10.16
CA ALA A 149 10.36 -1.56 -10.71
C ALA A 149 10.80 -0.52 -9.69
N LEU A 150 11.31 0.63 -10.15
CA LEU A 150 11.70 1.73 -9.27
C LEU A 150 10.70 2.88 -9.26
N HIS A 151 9.52 2.66 -9.84
CA HIS A 151 8.43 3.62 -9.75
C HIS A 151 8.13 3.94 -8.27
N GLY A 152 7.94 5.22 -7.94
CA GLY A 152 7.77 5.66 -6.56
C GLY A 152 9.05 5.66 -5.71
N LEU A 153 10.22 5.75 -6.35
CA LEU A 153 11.50 5.86 -5.66
C LEU A 153 11.51 7.04 -4.68
N GLU A 154 11.74 6.76 -3.41
CA GLU A 154 11.82 7.78 -2.34
C GLU A 154 13.27 8.09 -1.97
N SER A 155 14.06 7.05 -1.72
CA SER A 155 15.47 7.23 -1.36
C SER A 155 16.32 6.03 -1.76
N VAL A 156 17.59 6.32 -2.02
CA VAL A 156 18.62 5.35 -2.37
C VAL A 156 19.86 5.63 -1.54
N ARG A 157 20.48 4.60 -1.00
CA ARG A 157 21.86 4.63 -0.54
C ARG A 157 22.69 3.76 -1.47
N PHE A 158 23.60 4.38 -2.18
CA PHE A 158 24.42 3.72 -3.17
C PHE A 158 25.46 2.79 -2.53
N ALA A 159 25.70 1.64 -3.13
CA ALA A 159 26.75 0.72 -2.70
C ALA A 159 28.16 1.32 -2.90
N GLN A 160 28.31 2.19 -3.89
CA GLN A 160 29.49 2.97 -4.19
C GLN A 160 29.08 4.38 -4.63
N PRO A 161 29.92 5.39 -4.48
CA PRO A 161 29.60 6.74 -4.94
C PRO A 161 29.23 6.78 -6.41
N VAL A 162 28.16 7.50 -6.75
CA VAL A 162 27.63 7.65 -8.11
C VAL A 162 27.62 9.13 -8.49
N GLU A 163 27.86 9.44 -9.73
CA GLU A 163 27.76 10.80 -10.24
C GLU A 163 26.30 11.09 -10.68
N ILE A 164 25.70 12.13 -10.11
CA ILE A 164 24.34 12.58 -10.44
C ILE A 164 24.39 14.09 -10.66
N ALA A 165 23.99 14.56 -11.83
CA ALA A 165 24.02 15.99 -12.19
C ALA A 165 25.40 16.65 -11.95
N GLY A 166 26.49 15.95 -12.29
CA GLY A 166 27.86 16.41 -12.03
C GLY A 166 28.29 16.38 -10.55
N THR A 167 27.54 15.68 -9.69
CA THR A 167 27.76 15.63 -8.24
C THR A 167 28.03 14.18 -7.79
N TRP A 168 29.16 13.94 -7.12
CA TRP A 168 29.46 12.64 -6.52
C TRP A 168 28.72 12.45 -5.21
N VAL A 169 27.85 11.45 -5.15
CA VAL A 169 26.91 11.25 -4.06
C VAL A 169 26.95 9.84 -3.48
N SER A 170 26.66 9.74 -2.19
CA SER A 170 26.51 8.47 -1.45
C SER A 170 25.05 8.06 -1.26
N ALA A 171 24.14 9.05 -1.27
CA ALA A 171 22.70 8.78 -1.17
C ALA A 171 21.88 9.85 -1.87
N LEU A 172 20.67 9.45 -2.26
CA LEU A 172 19.67 10.29 -2.93
C LEU A 172 18.36 10.22 -2.16
N GLN A 173 17.69 11.35 -2.01
CA GLN A 173 16.27 11.46 -1.65
C GLN A 173 15.54 12.21 -2.76
N THR A 174 14.36 11.73 -3.15
CA THR A 174 13.63 12.30 -4.31
C THR A 174 12.59 13.36 -3.93
N THR A 175 12.13 13.39 -2.66
CA THR A 175 11.05 14.30 -2.23
C THR A 175 11.33 14.86 -0.83
N PRO A 176 11.84 16.09 -0.68
CA PRO A 176 12.44 16.92 -1.72
C PRO A 176 13.75 16.32 -2.27
N VAL A 177 14.17 16.75 -3.47
CA VAL A 177 15.40 16.22 -4.04
C VAL A 177 16.61 16.74 -3.28
N ARG A 178 17.32 15.79 -2.66
CA ARG A 178 18.53 16.00 -1.88
C ARG A 178 19.56 14.93 -2.20
N LEU A 179 20.80 15.33 -2.39
CA LEU A 179 21.93 14.45 -2.65
C LEU A 179 22.93 14.55 -1.52
N GLU A 180 23.21 13.45 -0.83
CA GLU A 180 24.25 13.36 0.19
C GLU A 180 25.62 13.24 -0.49
N LEU A 181 26.50 14.20 -0.24
CA LEU A 181 27.79 14.27 -0.92
C LEU A 181 28.76 13.19 -0.44
N ALA A 182 29.35 12.47 -1.38
CA ALA A 182 30.34 11.44 -1.11
C ALA A 182 31.76 11.99 -0.84
N GLN A 183 32.05 13.20 -1.33
CA GLN A 183 33.34 13.87 -1.20
C GLN A 183 33.19 15.39 -1.20
N ASP A 184 34.24 16.12 -0.84
CA ASP A 184 34.30 17.56 -0.97
C ASP A 184 34.35 17.91 -2.46
N GLN A 185 33.50 18.87 -2.89
CA GLN A 185 33.43 19.27 -4.28
C GLN A 185 32.83 20.66 -4.44
N THR A 186 33.19 21.32 -5.55
CA THR A 186 32.60 22.61 -5.93
C THR A 186 31.51 22.35 -6.94
N LEU A 187 30.30 22.79 -6.62
CA LEU A 187 29.09 22.57 -7.42
C LEU A 187 28.59 23.88 -8.01
N GLY A 188 28.10 23.86 -9.22
CA GLY A 188 27.53 25.00 -9.95
C GLY A 188 27.04 24.60 -11.34
N PRO A 189 26.27 25.46 -11.99
CA PRO A 189 25.79 26.77 -11.56
C PRO A 189 24.72 26.68 -10.45
N VAL A 190 24.64 27.73 -9.63
CA VAL A 190 23.65 27.88 -8.54
C VAL A 190 22.46 28.68 -9.05
N TYR A 191 21.26 28.24 -8.69
CA TYR A 191 20.01 28.89 -9.10
C TYR A 191 19.26 29.45 -7.90
N ARG A 192 18.56 30.58 -8.12
CA ARG A 192 17.64 31.17 -7.15
C ARG A 192 16.29 31.46 -7.80
N PHE A 193 15.25 31.45 -7.00
CA PHE A 193 13.93 31.87 -7.47
C PHE A 193 13.87 33.39 -7.57
N ASP A 194 13.47 33.92 -8.72
CA ASP A 194 13.24 35.34 -8.94
C ASP A 194 11.72 35.62 -9.00
N SER A 195 11.25 36.36 -8.00
CA SER A 195 9.83 36.72 -7.89
C SER A 195 9.32 37.60 -9.02
N ASN A 196 10.22 38.37 -9.70
CA ASN A 196 9.83 39.24 -10.80
C ASN A 196 9.54 38.46 -12.06
N THR A 197 10.35 37.46 -12.35
CA THR A 197 10.20 36.59 -13.52
C THR A 197 9.37 35.35 -13.24
N GLN A 198 9.00 35.09 -11.97
CA GLN A 198 8.32 33.88 -11.50
C GLN A 198 9.06 32.60 -11.93
N GLY A 199 10.39 32.68 -12.01
CA GLY A 199 11.22 31.60 -12.53
C GLY A 199 12.52 31.39 -11.75
N TRP A 200 13.20 30.31 -12.08
CA TRP A 200 14.52 30.01 -11.56
C TRP A 200 15.58 30.64 -12.48
N VAL A 201 16.45 31.46 -11.91
CA VAL A 201 17.51 32.16 -12.62
C VAL A 201 18.86 31.87 -12.01
N GLU A 202 19.91 31.85 -12.81
CA GLU A 202 21.27 31.64 -12.33
C GLU A 202 21.69 32.77 -11.37
N HIS A 203 22.30 32.37 -10.25
CA HIS A 203 22.75 33.30 -9.20
C HIS A 203 24.11 33.89 -9.55
N LYS A 204 24.13 34.96 -10.34
CA LYS A 204 25.36 35.60 -10.87
C LYS A 204 26.39 35.99 -9.81
N LEU A 205 25.97 36.29 -8.57
CA LEU A 205 26.86 36.66 -7.47
C LEU A 205 27.50 35.45 -6.76
N VAL A 206 26.86 34.29 -6.88
CA VAL A 206 27.34 33.04 -6.28
C VAL A 206 27.26 31.97 -7.36
N PRO A 207 28.20 31.94 -8.30
CA PRO A 207 28.11 31.01 -9.45
C PRO A 207 28.37 29.55 -9.04
N ALA A 208 29.07 29.32 -7.94
CA ALA A 208 29.38 27.99 -7.43
C ALA A 208 29.42 27.94 -5.90
N LEU A 209 29.23 26.74 -5.34
CA LEU A 209 29.26 26.46 -3.90
C LEU A 209 30.34 25.44 -3.62
N ALA A 210 31.22 25.73 -2.66
CA ALA A 210 32.14 24.74 -2.11
C ALA A 210 31.41 23.92 -1.04
N CYS A 211 31.10 22.68 -1.35
CA CYS A 211 30.33 21.78 -0.51
C CYS A 211 31.21 20.65 0.04
N ARG A 212 31.02 20.29 1.31
CA ARG A 212 31.82 19.26 1.98
C ARG A 212 31.14 17.90 1.92
N LYS A 213 31.94 16.87 2.02
CA LYS A 213 31.45 15.49 2.20
C LYS A 213 30.40 15.42 3.33
N GLY A 214 29.31 14.71 3.10
CA GLY A 214 28.20 14.55 4.05
C GLY A 214 27.21 15.71 4.10
N GLN A 215 27.48 16.83 3.42
CA GLN A 215 26.45 17.88 3.22
C GLN A 215 25.43 17.42 2.19
N MET A 216 24.25 18.05 2.25
CA MET A 216 23.14 17.81 1.31
C MET A 216 23.17 18.86 0.22
N ALA A 217 23.42 18.46 -1.02
CA ALA A 217 23.14 19.31 -2.17
C ALA A 217 21.63 19.25 -2.46
N VAL A 218 20.99 20.43 -2.40
CA VAL A 218 19.53 20.58 -2.59
C VAL A 218 19.27 21.05 -4.00
N TYR A 219 18.39 20.33 -4.68
CA TYR A 219 18.02 20.63 -6.07
C TYR A 219 16.54 20.99 -6.18
N GLN A 220 16.26 21.82 -7.16
CA GLN A 220 14.92 22.07 -7.66
C GLN A 220 14.72 21.25 -8.93
N VAL A 221 13.67 20.45 -8.96
CA VAL A 221 13.28 19.72 -10.16
C VAL A 221 12.30 20.59 -10.95
N PRO A 222 12.55 20.85 -12.23
CA PRO A 222 11.59 21.50 -13.10
C PRO A 222 10.32 20.64 -13.22
N PRO A 223 9.15 21.27 -13.34
CA PRO A 223 7.91 20.53 -13.59
C PRO A 223 8.00 19.83 -14.96
N ILE A 224 7.80 18.53 -14.97
CA ILE A 224 7.73 17.73 -16.20
C ILE A 224 6.31 17.86 -16.74
N ALA A 225 6.18 18.23 -18.01
CA ALA A 225 4.87 18.28 -18.67
C ALA A 225 4.26 16.86 -18.71
N TYR A 226 3.03 16.76 -18.21
CA TYR A 226 2.25 15.53 -18.24
C TYR A 226 1.20 15.60 -19.34
N ASP A 227 1.33 14.75 -20.34
CA ASP A 227 0.31 14.61 -21.39
C ASP A 227 -0.78 13.64 -20.95
N VAL A 228 -1.86 14.18 -20.42
CA VAL A 228 -3.01 13.38 -19.93
C VAL A 228 -3.59 12.51 -21.04
N GLN A 229 -3.66 12.98 -22.28
CA GLN A 229 -4.28 12.23 -23.38
C GLN A 229 -3.41 11.06 -23.84
N ALA A 230 -2.10 11.26 -23.87
CA ALA A 230 -1.15 10.20 -24.27
C ALA A 230 -0.92 9.15 -23.19
N GLU A 231 -1.17 9.47 -21.91
CA GLU A 231 -0.73 8.67 -20.76
C GLU A 231 -1.85 8.04 -19.95
N VAL A 232 -3.09 8.48 -20.13
CA VAL A 232 -4.26 7.88 -19.47
C VAL A 232 -4.31 6.37 -19.73
N GLY A 233 -4.35 5.58 -18.65
CA GLY A 233 -4.46 4.12 -18.71
C GLY A 233 -3.16 3.37 -19.03
N LYS A 234 -2.05 4.07 -19.24
CA LYS A 234 -0.73 3.44 -19.38
C LYS A 234 -0.03 3.34 -18.02
N PRO A 235 0.76 2.29 -17.77
CA PRO A 235 1.62 2.25 -16.60
C PRO A 235 2.65 3.38 -16.68
N ALA A 236 3.04 3.93 -15.52
CA ALA A 236 4.10 4.91 -15.46
C ALA A 236 5.39 4.33 -16.05
N PRO A 237 6.14 5.10 -16.86
CA PRO A 237 7.38 4.64 -17.45
C PRO A 237 8.40 4.33 -16.36
N ASP A 238 9.13 3.23 -16.53
CA ASP A 238 10.17 2.76 -15.62
C ASP A 238 11.41 2.32 -16.42
N GLY A 239 12.49 2.00 -15.72
CA GLY A 239 13.73 1.66 -16.37
C GLY A 239 14.35 2.85 -17.15
N PRO A 240 14.93 2.63 -18.33
CA PRO A 240 15.54 3.71 -19.12
C PRO A 240 14.57 4.81 -19.54
N ASP A 241 13.29 4.46 -19.68
CA ASP A 241 12.22 5.38 -20.10
C ASP A 241 11.65 6.18 -18.93
N ALA A 242 12.11 5.95 -17.70
CA ALA A 242 11.68 6.70 -16.54
C ALA A 242 11.96 8.20 -16.71
N ARG A 243 11.04 9.04 -16.24
CA ARG A 243 11.17 10.49 -16.30
C ARG A 243 12.08 11.05 -15.21
N PHE A 244 13.17 10.38 -14.96
CA PHE A 244 14.16 10.77 -13.99
C PHE A 244 15.35 11.39 -14.73
N ARG A 245 15.44 12.75 -14.75
CA ARG A 245 16.40 13.51 -15.53
C ARG A 245 17.21 14.44 -14.63
N PRO A 246 18.22 13.93 -13.94
CA PRO A 246 19.13 14.75 -13.13
C PRO A 246 19.85 15.86 -13.89
N SER A 247 20.05 15.71 -15.18
CA SER A 247 20.67 16.74 -16.04
C SER A 247 19.87 18.06 -16.09
N GLU A 248 18.57 17.99 -15.84
CA GLU A 248 17.67 19.15 -15.84
C GLU A 248 17.52 19.80 -14.44
N TRP A 249 18.13 19.22 -13.39
CA TRP A 249 17.97 19.70 -12.02
C TRP A 249 18.76 20.97 -11.77
N LEU A 250 18.18 21.89 -10.99
CA LEU A 250 18.74 23.20 -10.67
C LEU A 250 19.29 23.18 -9.25
N LEU A 251 20.61 23.32 -9.09
CA LEU A 251 21.26 23.38 -7.78
C LEU A 251 20.83 24.66 -7.05
N ARG A 252 20.36 24.51 -5.82
CA ARG A 252 19.92 25.64 -4.98
C ARG A 252 20.90 25.97 -3.88
N ALA A 253 21.34 24.98 -3.14
CA ALA A 253 22.16 25.18 -1.94
C ALA A 253 22.89 23.90 -1.55
N CYS A 254 23.92 24.04 -0.72
CA CYS A 254 24.47 22.98 0.10
C CYS A 254 24.11 23.26 1.56
N GLU A 255 23.46 22.31 2.20
CA GLU A 255 22.96 22.43 3.57
C GLU A 255 23.61 21.40 4.49
N ASN A 256 23.84 21.79 5.74
CA ASN A 256 24.15 20.82 6.79
C ASN A 256 22.85 20.17 7.25
N GLY A 257 22.79 18.87 7.27
CA GLY A 257 21.61 18.14 7.68
C GLY A 257 21.95 16.72 8.15
N PRO A 258 21.01 16.01 8.73
CA PRO A 258 21.20 14.60 9.04
C PRO A 258 21.36 13.81 7.75
N ALA A 259 22.16 12.74 7.78
CA ALA A 259 22.30 11.82 6.64
C ALA A 259 20.91 11.34 6.14
N ILE A 260 20.81 11.14 4.84
CA ILE A 260 19.56 10.64 4.24
C ILE A 260 19.21 9.31 4.88
N ALA A 261 18.06 9.24 5.54
CA ALA A 261 17.59 8.03 6.20
C ALA A 261 17.06 7.06 5.13
N VAL A 262 17.83 6.00 4.86
CA VAL A 262 17.39 4.89 4.02
C VAL A 262 17.17 3.70 4.94
N GLN A 263 15.93 3.21 4.99
CA GLN A 263 15.58 2.06 5.84
C GLN A 263 16.26 0.80 5.33
N PRO A 264 16.70 -0.11 6.22
CA PRO A 264 17.31 -1.37 5.80
C PRO A 264 16.32 -2.21 4.99
N ALA A 265 16.86 -3.08 4.14
CA ALA A 265 16.06 -4.02 3.38
C ALA A 265 15.16 -4.84 4.31
N TYR A 266 13.93 -5.09 3.86
CA TYR A 266 13.01 -5.92 4.61
C TYR A 266 13.53 -7.37 4.64
N THR A 267 13.78 -7.89 5.85
CA THR A 267 14.12 -9.29 6.07
C THR A 267 13.02 -9.94 6.89
N THR A 268 12.59 -11.13 6.52
CA THR A 268 11.53 -11.90 7.21
C THR A 268 11.84 -12.13 8.71
N ALA A 269 13.11 -12.12 9.11
CA ALA A 269 13.53 -12.22 10.51
C ALA A 269 13.08 -11.01 11.36
N ALA A 270 12.92 -9.82 10.77
CA ALA A 270 12.46 -8.63 11.50
C ALA A 270 10.95 -8.63 11.81
N ALA A 271 10.17 -9.46 11.09
CA ALA A 271 8.71 -9.54 11.28
C ALA A 271 8.30 -10.38 12.50
N THR A 272 9.22 -11.19 13.05
CA THR A 272 8.92 -12.10 14.18
C THR A 272 9.17 -11.42 15.55
N SER A 273 9.70 -10.19 15.56
CA SER A 273 10.09 -9.48 16.80
C SER A 273 9.17 -8.29 17.14
N GLN A 274 8.08 -8.09 16.44
CA GLN A 274 7.03 -7.13 16.74
C GLN A 274 5.72 -7.85 17.11
#